data_5d57ee8ef117c48acab1a25bef37e1d4
#
_entry.id   5d57ee8ef117c48acab1a25bef37e1d4
#
_cell.length_a   1.000
_cell.length_b   1.000
_cell.length_c   1.000
_cell.angle_alpha   90.00
_cell.angle_beta   90.00
_cell.angle_gamma   90.00
#
_symmetry.space_group_name_H-M   'P 1'
#
loop_
_entity.id
_entity.type
_entity.pdbx_description
1 polymer ?
#
loop_
_entity_poly.entity_id
_entity_poly.type
_entity_poly.pdbx_seq_one_letter_code
_entity_poly.pdbx_strand_id
1 'polypeptide(L)'
;MTALTHPSIPTTTSAVPHGLRLVGAGTRLWRVVDRAGRVVGHIQTSEEADALRFHALRYSARIRRFLEVGRFWSLDDAVSCLHYVR
;
A
#
# COMPACT_ATOMS: atom_id res chain seq x y z
N MET A 1 -24.59 -11.47 -12.22
CA MET A 1 -23.28 -10.89 -12.39
C MET A 1 -22.26 -11.58 -11.49
N THR A 2 -21.14 -11.86 -12.04
CA THR A 2 -20.12 -12.56 -11.31
C THR A 2 -19.39 -11.62 -10.38
N ALA A 3 -19.24 -12.02 -9.14
CA ALA A 3 -18.46 -11.25 -8.22
C ALA A 3 -17.00 -11.25 -8.64
N LEU A 4 -16.36 -10.15 -8.48
CA LEU A 4 -14.96 -10.06 -8.76
C LEU A 4 -14.18 -10.87 -7.74
N THR A 5 -13.16 -11.55 -8.21
CA THR A 5 -12.35 -12.39 -7.36
C THR A 5 -11.10 -11.66 -6.89
N HIS A 6 -11.18 -10.36 -6.82
CA HIS A 6 -10.07 -9.58 -6.30
C HIS A 6 -9.89 -9.84 -4.82
N PRO A 7 -8.65 -9.83 -4.35
CA PRO A 7 -8.44 -9.79 -2.91
C PRO A 7 -9.16 -8.59 -2.33
N SER A 8 -9.66 -8.75 -1.14
CA SER A 8 -10.36 -7.67 -0.49
C SER A 8 -9.37 -6.55 -0.16
N ILE A 9 -9.60 -5.36 -0.72
CA ILE A 9 -8.77 -4.20 -0.45
C ILE A 9 -9.60 -3.24 0.38
N PRO A 10 -9.11 -2.82 1.54
CA PRO A 10 -9.89 -1.90 2.36
C PRO A 10 -10.03 -0.54 1.69
N THR A 11 -11.23 0.05 1.82
CA THR A 11 -11.48 1.40 1.35
C THR A 11 -11.33 2.40 2.47
N THR A 12 -11.24 1.93 3.71
CA THR A 12 -11.08 2.75 4.89
C THR A 12 -9.85 2.25 5.65
N THR A 13 -9.76 2.60 6.92
CA THR A 13 -8.65 2.17 7.75
C THR A 13 -8.73 0.67 8.00
N SER A 14 -7.60 -0.01 7.87
CA SER A 14 -7.52 -1.43 8.12
C SER A 14 -6.15 -1.76 8.70
N ALA A 15 -6.13 -2.72 9.63
CA ALA A 15 -4.90 -3.17 10.24
C ALA A 15 -4.14 -4.09 9.30
N VAL A 16 -2.83 -3.97 9.30
CA VAL A 16 -1.93 -4.80 8.54
C VAL A 16 -0.73 -5.13 9.43
N PRO A 17 0.27 -5.89 8.95
CA PRO A 17 1.39 -6.27 9.80
C PRO A 17 2.14 -5.10 10.41
N HIS A 18 2.89 -5.39 11.46
CA HIS A 18 3.82 -4.46 12.11
C HIS A 18 3.16 -3.29 12.81
N GLY A 19 1.90 -3.43 13.20
CA GLY A 19 1.20 -2.34 13.89
C GLY A 19 0.89 -1.15 12.99
N LEU A 20 0.98 -1.33 11.71
CA LEU A 20 0.67 -0.28 10.73
C LEU A 20 -0.80 -0.33 10.37
N ARG A 21 -1.29 0.71 9.73
CA ARG A 21 -2.68 0.79 9.26
C ARG A 21 -2.71 1.35 7.85
N LEU A 22 -3.69 0.91 7.08
CA LEU A 22 -3.96 1.48 5.77
C LEU A 22 -5.09 2.50 5.89
N VAL A 23 -4.90 3.63 5.26
CA VAL A 23 -5.91 4.68 5.18
C VAL A 23 -6.10 5.03 3.72
N GLY A 24 -7.33 4.98 3.23
CA GLY A 24 -7.61 5.33 1.85
C GLY A 24 -7.13 6.74 1.51
N ALA A 25 -6.43 6.88 0.41
CA ALA A 25 -5.86 8.15 -0.01
C ALA A 25 -6.23 8.50 -1.45
N GLY A 26 -6.93 7.63 -2.15
CA GLY A 26 -7.35 7.88 -3.52
C GLY A 26 -7.78 6.58 -4.16
N THR A 27 -8.08 6.63 -5.44
CA THR A 27 -8.41 5.44 -6.20
C THR A 27 -7.19 4.55 -6.26
N ARG A 28 -7.32 3.33 -5.75
CA ARG A 28 -6.24 2.36 -5.76
C ARG A 28 -4.99 2.86 -5.04
N LEU A 29 -5.17 3.74 -4.06
CA LEU A 29 -4.03 4.32 -3.34
C LEU A 29 -4.37 4.36 -1.86
N TRP A 30 -3.45 3.90 -1.03
CA TRP A 30 -3.59 3.87 0.41
C TRP A 30 -2.35 4.45 1.06
N ARG A 31 -2.59 5.20 2.14
CA ARG A 31 -1.53 5.69 3.00
C ARG A 31 -1.27 4.65 4.07
N VAL A 32 0.00 4.37 4.33
CA VAL A 32 0.38 3.45 5.39
C VAL A 32 0.88 4.30 6.56
N VAL A 33 0.24 4.16 7.71
CA VAL A 33 0.57 5.00 8.87
C VAL A 33 0.95 4.13 10.05
N ASP A 34 1.82 4.66 10.91
CA ASP A 34 2.22 3.97 12.12
C ASP A 34 1.29 4.32 13.27
N ARG A 35 1.59 3.82 14.47
CA ARG A 35 0.75 4.03 15.64
C ARG A 35 0.67 5.49 16.06
N ALA A 36 1.69 6.26 15.75
CA ALA A 36 1.70 7.69 16.06
C ALA A 36 0.98 8.50 14.98
N GLY A 37 0.45 7.84 13.94
CA GLY A 37 -0.22 8.52 12.85
C GLY A 37 0.71 9.07 11.80
N ARG A 38 1.99 8.74 11.85
CA ARG A 38 2.95 9.21 10.84
C ARG A 38 2.87 8.33 9.61
N VAL A 39 2.99 8.96 8.46
CA VAL A 39 2.96 8.25 7.19
C VAL A 39 4.33 7.63 6.94
N VAL A 40 4.36 6.31 6.79
CA VAL A 40 5.60 5.60 6.50
C VAL A 40 5.72 5.28 5.01
N GLY A 41 4.63 5.38 4.27
CA GLY A 41 4.65 5.12 2.84
C GLY A 41 3.25 5.05 2.28
N HIS A 42 3.16 4.63 1.04
CA HIS A 42 1.89 4.44 0.35
C HIS A 42 1.90 3.11 -0.38
N ILE A 43 0.71 2.56 -0.56
CA ILE A 43 0.52 1.38 -1.39
C ILE A 43 -0.40 1.78 -2.53
N GLN A 44 0.01 1.48 -3.74
CA GLN A 44 -0.81 1.66 -4.92
C GLN A 44 -1.02 0.31 -5.57
N THR A 45 -2.22 0.04 -6.06
CA THR A 45 -2.49 -1.23 -6.73
C THR A 45 -2.66 -1.02 -8.22
N SER A 46 -2.33 -2.05 -8.97
CA SER A 46 -2.60 -2.12 -10.38
C SER A 46 -2.94 -3.56 -10.73
N GLU A 47 -3.58 -3.76 -11.86
CA GLU A 47 -3.88 -5.11 -12.33
C GLU A 47 -2.79 -5.54 -13.29
N GLU A 48 -2.31 -6.75 -13.09
CA GLU A 48 -1.23 -7.29 -13.89
C GLU A 48 -1.44 -8.80 -13.99
N ALA A 49 -1.54 -9.31 -15.20
CA ALA A 49 -1.74 -10.74 -15.43
C ALA A 49 -2.93 -11.29 -14.64
N ASP A 50 -4.05 -10.56 -14.62
CA ASP A 50 -5.30 -10.93 -13.95
C ASP A 50 -5.17 -11.01 -12.43
N ALA A 51 -4.15 -10.38 -11.86
CA ALA A 51 -3.97 -10.33 -10.42
C ALA A 51 -3.65 -8.90 -10.01
N LEU A 52 -3.85 -8.62 -8.72
CA LEU A 52 -3.46 -7.32 -8.17
C LEU A 52 -1.97 -7.30 -7.89
N ARG A 53 -1.36 -6.21 -8.28
CA ARG A 53 0.03 -5.94 -7.98
C ARG A 53 0.07 -4.81 -6.97
N PHE A 54 0.86 -4.96 -5.93
CA PHE A 54 0.95 -3.98 -4.85
C PHE A 54 2.29 -3.27 -4.95
N HIS A 55 2.23 -1.96 -5.19
CA HIS A 55 3.42 -1.13 -5.33
C HIS A 55 3.67 -0.42 -4.01
N ALA A 56 4.83 -0.64 -3.43
CA ALA A 56 5.21 0.05 -2.21
C ALA A 56 5.93 1.34 -2.61
N LEU A 57 5.41 2.46 -2.14
CA LEU A 57 5.88 3.79 -2.54
C LEU A 57 6.35 4.55 -1.32
N ARG A 58 7.41 5.32 -1.49
CA ARG A 58 7.83 6.29 -0.48
C ARG A 58 7.87 7.66 -1.13
N TYR A 59 7.35 8.65 -0.40
CA TYR A 59 7.39 10.01 -0.90
C TYR A 59 8.76 10.61 -0.61
N SER A 60 9.38 11.19 -1.64
CA SER A 60 10.63 11.92 -1.47
C SER A 60 10.33 13.41 -1.52
N ALA A 61 10.45 14.07 -0.38
CA ALA A 61 10.23 15.51 -0.31
C ALA A 61 11.29 16.27 -1.10
N ARG A 62 12.46 15.69 -1.23
CA ARG A 62 13.57 16.34 -1.94
C ARG A 62 13.26 16.53 -3.42
N ILE A 63 12.64 15.52 -4.05
CA ILE A 63 12.31 15.61 -5.47
C ILE A 63 10.81 15.71 -5.68
N ARG A 64 10.04 15.76 -4.59
CA ARG A 64 8.58 15.98 -4.59
C ARG A 64 7.84 14.94 -5.44
N ARG A 65 8.20 13.68 -5.28
CA ARG A 65 7.52 12.61 -5.99
C ARG A 65 7.62 11.32 -5.24
N PHE A 66 6.74 10.39 -5.59
CA PHE A 66 6.78 9.04 -5.04
C PHE A 66 7.86 8.24 -5.73
N LEU A 67 8.56 7.45 -4.94
CA LEU A 67 9.53 6.49 -5.44
C LEU A 67 9.02 5.10 -5.15
N GLU A 68 8.99 4.25 -6.16
CA GLU A 68 8.62 2.87 -5.95
C GLU A 68 9.81 2.14 -5.35
N VAL A 69 9.61 1.54 -4.17
CA VAL A 69 10.66 0.82 -3.48
C VAL A 69 10.47 -0.69 -3.58
N GLY A 70 9.38 -1.13 -4.15
CA GLY A 70 9.16 -2.56 -4.38
C GLY A 70 7.80 -2.81 -4.98
N ARG A 71 7.66 -3.96 -5.62
CA ARG A 71 6.41 -4.45 -6.18
C ARG A 71 6.17 -5.87 -5.69
N PHE A 72 4.95 -6.15 -5.30
CA PHE A 72 4.64 -7.42 -4.65
C PHE A 72 3.29 -7.93 -5.11
N TRP A 73 3.09 -9.23 -4.97
CA TRP A 73 1.80 -9.85 -5.24
C TRP A 73 0.94 -9.92 -3.98
N SER A 74 1.49 -9.53 -2.84
CA SER A 74 0.81 -9.59 -1.55
C SER A 74 0.85 -8.23 -0.89
N LEU A 75 -0.30 -7.83 -0.32
CA LEU A 75 -0.37 -6.59 0.45
C LEU A 75 0.57 -6.64 1.64
N ASP A 76 0.59 -7.77 2.35
CA ASP A 76 1.44 -7.90 3.54
C ASP A 76 2.91 -7.71 3.20
N ASP A 77 3.34 -8.24 2.06
CA ASP A 77 4.74 -8.09 1.64
C ASP A 77 5.06 -6.65 1.32
N ALA A 78 4.14 -5.94 0.67
CA ALA A 78 4.34 -4.53 0.35
C ALA A 78 4.43 -3.69 1.61
N VAL A 79 3.55 -3.94 2.58
CA VAL A 79 3.57 -3.23 3.85
C VAL A 79 4.86 -3.52 4.61
N SER A 80 5.28 -4.79 4.63
CA SER A 80 6.52 -5.17 5.29
C SER A 80 7.73 -4.49 4.65
N CYS A 81 7.72 -4.34 3.33
CA CYS A 81 8.77 -3.60 2.64
C CYS A 81 8.87 -2.18 3.19
N LEU A 82 7.74 -1.49 3.30
CA LEU A 82 7.73 -0.13 3.82
C LEU A 82 8.20 -0.09 5.27
N HIS A 83 7.85 -1.10 6.04
CA HIS A 83 8.29 -1.17 7.44
C HIS A 83 9.81 -1.27 7.53
N TYR A 84 10.43 -2.08 6.68
CA TYR A 84 11.86 -2.35 6.79
C TYR A 84 12.75 -1.35 6.06
N VAL A 85 12.21 -0.54 5.14
CA VAL A 85 13.04 0.43 4.40
C VAL A 85 12.91 1.85 4.93
N ARG A 86 12.15 2.07 5.98
CA ARG A 86 11.98 3.42 6.51
C ARG A 86 13.13 3.84 7.43
#